data_031b7ac91f7e91ea9acaff56eaa04544
#
_entry.id   031b7ac91f7e91ea9acaff56eaa04544
#
_cell.length_a   1.000
_cell.length_b   1.000
_cell.length_c   1.000
_cell.angle_alpha   90.00
_cell.angle_beta   90.00
_cell.angle_gamma   90.00
#
_symmetry.space_group_name_H-M   'P 1'
#
loop_
_entity.id
_entity.type
_entity.pdbx_description
1 polymer ?
#
loop_
_entity_poly.entity_id
_entity_poly.type
_entity_poly.pdbx_seq_one_letter_code
_entity_poly.pdbx_strand_id
1 'polypeptide(L)' 'MHARAYVLIESEAGQVGQVIAALQSMPGVMRADAVTGPYDVIVTIETPDARDIGRLVMNEIHGVAGIKRTVTCLAI' A
#
# COMPACT_ATOMS: atom_id res chain seq x y z
N MET A 1 -18.29 10.57 2.00
CA MET A 1 -17.13 11.14 1.31
C MET A 1 -15.98 10.14 1.37
N HIS A 2 -15.28 9.95 0.27
CA HIS A 2 -14.17 9.00 0.22
C HIS A 2 -12.86 9.66 0.56
N ALA A 3 -12.01 8.93 1.28
CA ALA A 3 -10.62 9.28 1.45
C ALA A 3 -9.76 8.44 0.51
N ARG A 4 -8.70 9.03 -0.03
CA ARG A 4 -7.76 8.34 -0.91
C ARG A 4 -6.34 8.56 -0.42
N ALA A 5 -5.53 7.54 -0.55
CA ALA A 5 -4.11 7.62 -0.23
C ALA A 5 -3.29 6.80 -1.21
N TYR A 6 -2.03 7.18 -1.30
CA TYR A 6 -1.03 6.44 -2.07
C TYR A 6 0.03 5.97 -1.09
N VAL A 7 0.32 4.67 -1.09
CA VAL A 7 1.37 4.12 -0.24
C VAL A 7 2.54 3.74 -1.14
N LEU A 8 3.68 4.35 -0.89
CA LEU A 8 4.91 4.11 -1.62
C LEU A 8 5.69 3.06 -0.85
N ILE A 9 6.02 1.95 -1.49
CA ILE A 9 6.58 0.78 -0.80
C ILE A 9 7.95 0.43 -1.36
N GLU A 10 8.92 0.30 -0.46
CA GLU A 10 10.18 -0.40 -0.75
C GLU A 10 10.01 -1.84 -0.34
N SER A 11 10.28 -2.77 -1.25
CA SER A 11 10.23 -4.20 -0.96
C SER A 11 11.63 -4.78 -0.80
N GLU A 12 11.73 -5.90 -0.10
CA GLU A 12 12.94 -6.70 -0.10
C GLU A 12 13.17 -7.26 -1.51
N ALA A 13 14.44 -7.49 -1.83
CA ALA A 13 14.82 -7.99 -3.16
C ALA A 13 14.10 -9.31 -3.46
N GLY A 14 13.51 -9.39 -4.66
CA GLY A 14 12.81 -10.58 -5.12
C GLY A 14 11.43 -10.78 -4.55
N GLN A 15 10.91 -9.84 -3.75
CA GLN A 15 9.63 -9.99 -3.06
C GLN A 15 8.49 -9.18 -3.66
N VAL A 16 8.72 -8.43 -4.73
CA VAL A 16 7.72 -7.50 -5.29
C VAL A 16 6.42 -8.24 -5.67
N GLY A 17 6.53 -9.37 -6.36
CA GLY A 17 5.33 -10.12 -6.78
C GLY A 17 4.51 -10.61 -5.62
N GLN A 18 5.17 -11.11 -4.57
CA GLN A 18 4.52 -11.58 -3.35
C GLN A 18 3.84 -10.43 -2.61
N VAL A 19 4.49 -9.29 -2.53
CA VAL A 19 3.94 -8.09 -1.90
C VAL A 19 2.68 -7.64 -2.63
N ILE A 20 2.75 -7.53 -3.96
CA ILE A 20 1.60 -7.12 -4.77
C ILE A 20 0.43 -8.09 -4.60
N ALA A 21 0.70 -9.40 -4.64
CA ALA A 21 -0.35 -10.39 -4.47
C ALA A 21 -1.08 -10.24 -3.13
N ALA A 22 -0.33 -10.01 -2.05
CA ALA A 22 -0.91 -9.80 -0.73
C ALA A 22 -1.75 -8.52 -0.67
N LEU A 23 -1.26 -7.43 -1.27
CA LEU A 23 -1.95 -6.15 -1.25
C LEU A 23 -3.24 -6.18 -2.06
N GLN A 24 -3.24 -6.82 -3.23
CA GLN A 24 -4.41 -6.89 -4.10
C GLN A 24 -5.60 -7.60 -3.46
N SER A 25 -5.37 -8.43 -2.47
CA SER A 25 -6.46 -9.14 -1.78
C SER A 25 -7.07 -8.34 -0.63
N MET A 26 -6.53 -7.18 -0.30
CA MET A 26 -7.00 -6.39 0.84
C MET A 26 -8.18 -5.50 0.47
N PRO A 27 -9.27 -5.51 1.27
CA PRO A 27 -10.34 -4.52 1.10
C PRO A 27 -9.80 -3.11 1.25
N GLY A 28 -10.20 -2.21 0.37
CA GLY A 28 -9.73 -0.82 0.37
C GLY A 28 -8.56 -0.56 -0.55
N VAL A 29 -7.84 -1.61 -0.95
CA VAL A 29 -6.78 -1.47 -1.95
C VAL A 29 -7.40 -1.51 -3.34
N MET A 30 -7.30 -0.40 -4.06
CA MET A 30 -7.86 -0.29 -5.41
C MET A 30 -6.88 -0.78 -6.47
N ARG A 31 -5.59 -0.51 -6.29
CA ARG A 31 -4.53 -0.91 -7.21
C ARG A 31 -3.24 -1.11 -6.44
N ALA A 32 -2.42 -2.01 -6.94
CA ALA A 32 -1.04 -2.17 -6.50
C ALA A 32 -0.20 -2.37 -7.76
N ASP A 33 0.65 -1.40 -8.07
CA ASP A 33 1.45 -1.39 -9.27
C ASP A 33 2.93 -1.53 -8.92
N ALA A 34 3.63 -2.44 -9.62
CA ALA A 34 5.08 -2.46 -9.60
C ALA A 34 5.58 -1.28 -10.41
N VAL A 35 6.58 -0.58 -9.90
CA VAL A 35 7.12 0.61 -10.55
C VAL A 35 8.63 0.58 -10.55
N THR A 36 9.23 1.39 -11.42
CA THR A 36 10.68 1.64 -11.38
C THR A 36 10.91 2.99 -10.72
N GLY A 37 12.02 3.11 -10.00
CA GLY A 37 12.38 4.37 -9.35
C GLY A 37 12.79 4.14 -7.91
N PRO A 38 12.68 5.13 -7.03
CA PRO A 38 13.10 4.99 -5.64
C PRO A 38 12.22 4.05 -4.81
N TYR A 39 11.04 3.72 -5.31
CA TYR A 39 10.12 2.76 -4.68
C TYR A 39 9.84 1.61 -5.63
N ASP A 40 9.38 0.49 -5.09
CA ASP A 40 9.14 -0.72 -5.88
C ASP A 40 7.67 -0.92 -6.19
N VAL A 41 6.79 -0.46 -5.32
CA VAL A 41 5.34 -0.63 -5.47
C VAL A 41 4.64 0.66 -5.06
N ILE A 42 3.62 1.05 -5.82
CA ILE A 42 2.71 2.13 -5.43
C ILE A 42 1.32 1.53 -5.28
N VAL A 43 0.71 1.74 -4.12
CA VAL A 43 -0.62 1.23 -3.80
C VAL A 43 -1.57 2.41 -3.74
N THR A 44 -2.71 2.28 -4.41
CA THR A 44 -3.80 3.25 -4.30
C THR A 44 -4.86 2.68 -3.37
N ILE A 45 -5.21 3.43 -2.33
CA ILE A 45 -6.20 3.03 -1.32
C ILE A 45 -7.35 4.02 -1.36
N GLU A 46 -8.59 3.51 -1.27
CA GLU A 46 -9.76 4.34 -1.03
C GLU A 46 -10.56 3.73 0.10
N THR A 47 -10.96 4.57 1.04
CA THR A 47 -11.80 4.18 2.17
C THR A 47 -12.88 5.22 2.39
N PRO A 48 -13.97 4.88 3.09
CA PRO A 48 -15.02 5.86 3.39
C PRO A 48 -14.52 7.01 4.27
N ASP A 49 -13.51 6.77 5.13
CA ASP A 49 -13.04 7.72 6.12
C ASP A 49 -11.51 7.66 6.16
N ALA A 50 -10.87 8.82 6.35
CA ALA A 50 -9.41 8.90 6.42
C ALA A 50 -8.80 8.07 7.55
N ARG A 51 -9.54 7.88 8.66
CA ARG A 51 -9.08 7.04 9.77
C ARG A 51 -8.92 5.57 9.36
N ASP A 52 -9.74 5.12 8.41
CA ASP A 52 -9.66 3.75 7.91
C ASP A 52 -8.38 3.53 7.09
N ILE A 53 -7.88 4.59 6.45
CA ILE A 53 -6.58 4.51 5.75
C ILE A 53 -5.47 4.22 6.75
N GLY A 54 -5.44 4.94 7.86
CA GLY A 54 -4.45 4.69 8.90
C GLY A 54 -4.52 3.28 9.47
N ARG A 55 -5.73 2.79 9.72
CA ARG A 55 -5.94 1.43 10.21
C ARG A 55 -5.46 0.39 9.20
N LEU A 56 -5.80 0.58 7.93
CA LEU A 56 -5.39 -0.34 6.86
C LEU A 56 -3.85 -0.39 6.76
N VAL A 57 -3.20 0.77 6.76
CA VAL A 57 -1.74 0.82 6.68
C VAL A 57 -1.10 0.17 7.90
N MET A 58 -1.52 0.52 9.10
CA MET A 58 -0.87 0.04 10.32
C MET A 58 -1.18 -1.42 10.62
N ASN A 59 -2.42 -1.87 10.41
CA ASN A 59 -2.83 -3.20 10.82
C ASN A 59 -2.67 -4.25 9.73
N GLU A 60 -2.70 -3.84 8.46
CA GLU A 60 -2.70 -4.77 7.33
C GLU A 60 -1.43 -4.64 6.49
N ILE A 61 -1.16 -3.45 5.97
CA ILE A 61 -0.05 -3.26 5.04
C ILE A 61 1.30 -3.47 5.72
N HIS A 62 1.49 -2.91 6.91
CA HIS A 62 2.74 -3.09 7.65
C HIS A 62 3.02 -4.55 8.02
N GLY A 63 2.00 -5.40 8.02
CA GLY A 63 2.14 -6.82 8.30
C GLY A 63 2.51 -7.68 7.11
N VAL A 64 2.58 -7.12 5.90
CA VAL A 64 2.89 -7.89 4.70
C VAL A 64 4.36 -8.28 4.67
N ALA A 65 4.63 -9.57 4.55
CA ALA A 65 6.02 -10.06 4.42
C ALA A 65 6.63 -9.55 3.12
N GLY A 66 7.88 -9.13 3.19
CA GLY A 66 8.60 -8.60 2.03
C GLY A 66 8.59 -7.08 1.92
N ILE A 67 7.81 -6.39 2.72
CA ILE A 67 7.85 -4.93 2.78
C ILE A 67 9.00 -4.50 3.68
N LYS A 68 9.85 -3.63 3.14
CA LYS A 68 10.98 -3.07 3.86
C LYS A 68 10.62 -1.73 4.50
N ARG A 69 9.91 -0.87 3.75
CA ARG A 69 9.54 0.46 4.22
C ARG A 69 8.35 0.98 3.44
N THR A 70 7.53 1.78 4.10
CA THR A 70 6.37 2.43 3.48
C THR A 70 6.36 3.93 3.75
N VAL A 71 5.84 4.68 2.79
CA VAL A 71 5.52 6.10 2.94
C VAL A 71 4.09 6.28 2.49
N THR A 72 3.23 6.82 3.35
CA THR A 72 1.83 7.02 3.04
C THR A 72 1.59 8.50 2.71
N CYS A 73 0.98 8.75 1.55
CA CYS A 73 0.61 10.09 1.10
C CYS A 73 -0.90 10.17 1.04
N LEU A 74 -1.49 10.94 1.94
CA LEU A 74 -2.95 11.14 1.94
C LEU A 74 -3.30 12.19 0.88
N ALA A 75 -4.24 11.86 -0.01
CA ALA A 75 -4.71 12.81 -1.01
C ALA A 75 -5.56 13.90 -0.35
N ILE A 76 -5.32 15.13 -0.73
CA ILE A 76 -6.05 16.28 -0.21
C ILE A 76 -7.18 16.70 -1.14
#